data_77fd2d3e2183097d6986b7b910b22a41
#
_entry.id   77fd2d3e2183097d6986b7b910b22a41
#
_cell.length_a   1.000
_cell.length_b   1.000
_cell.length_c   1.000
_cell.angle_alpha   90.00
_cell.angle_beta   90.00
_cell.angle_gamma   90.00
#
_symmetry.space_group_name_H-M   'P 1'
#
loop_
_entity.id
_entity.type
_entity.pdbx_description
1 polymer ?
#
loop_
_entity_poly.entity_id
_entity_poly.type
_entity_poly.pdbx_seq_one_letter_code
_entity_poly.pdbx_strand_id
1 'polypeptide(L)'
;TRFILLRHGQTEMSAAKQYSGRANPGLTELGQKQALAAAQALADADFDAIVCSPLRRCQETAAAVANGRDIEVETVDGLIEVDFGAWEGKTAAEAHQRDPELHEEWLHDASVACPGGESLQAVNRRVRTTRKELQERFAGKTVLVVSHVNPIKSFIRQALDAGPATFGHLFLDLAAISRVEFWEGGSMVHGFNDVGHLAGLR
;
A
#
# COMPACT_ATOMS: atom_id res chain seq x y z
N THR A 1 18.76 2.18 0.92
CA THR A 1 17.79 1.50 0.04
C THR A 1 16.69 2.48 -0.34
N ARG A 2 16.42 2.57 -1.63
CA ARG A 2 15.30 3.34 -2.17
C ARG A 2 14.11 2.41 -2.37
N PHE A 3 12.92 2.88 -1.98
CA PHE A 3 11.67 2.19 -2.24
C PHE A 3 10.77 3.03 -3.13
N ILE A 4 10.35 2.45 -4.25
CA ILE A 4 9.25 2.96 -5.07
C ILE A 4 8.00 2.21 -4.58
N LEU A 5 7.04 2.94 -4.04
CA LEU A 5 5.83 2.38 -3.44
C LEU A 5 4.67 2.60 -4.42
N LEU A 6 4.05 1.53 -4.88
CA LEU A 6 2.92 1.55 -5.81
C LEU A 6 1.70 0.93 -5.13
N ARG A 7 0.62 1.69 -5.00
CA ARG A 7 -0.67 1.13 -4.59
C ARG A 7 -1.27 0.35 -5.76
N HIS A 8 -1.92 -0.78 -5.48
CA HIS A 8 -2.64 -1.56 -6.49
C HIS A 8 -3.70 -0.73 -7.24
N GLY A 9 -4.05 -1.15 -8.45
CA GLY A 9 -5.13 -0.57 -9.25
C GLY A 9 -6.52 -0.86 -8.67
N GLN A 10 -7.56 -0.29 -9.28
CA GLN A 10 -8.95 -0.42 -8.83
C GLN A 10 -9.43 -1.89 -8.80
N THR A 11 -10.18 -2.23 -7.76
CA THR A 11 -10.98 -3.44 -7.62
C THR A 11 -12.45 -3.07 -7.45
N GLU A 12 -13.38 -4.04 -7.59
CA GLU A 12 -14.80 -3.81 -7.33
C GLU A 12 -15.04 -3.24 -5.93
N MET A 13 -14.36 -3.78 -4.91
CA MET A 13 -14.50 -3.31 -3.53
C MET A 13 -14.01 -1.87 -3.37
N SER A 14 -12.89 -1.50 -4.00
CA SER A 14 -12.39 -0.12 -3.93
C SER A 14 -13.27 0.86 -4.70
N ALA A 15 -13.87 0.45 -5.81
CA ALA A 15 -14.86 1.22 -6.54
C ALA A 15 -16.13 1.47 -5.71
N ALA A 16 -16.56 0.46 -4.94
CA ALA A 16 -17.68 0.55 -4.00
C ALA A 16 -17.32 1.25 -2.67
N LYS A 17 -16.08 1.73 -2.50
CA LYS A 17 -15.57 2.36 -1.26
C LYS A 17 -15.72 1.49 -0.01
N GLN A 18 -15.59 0.17 -0.20
CA GLN A 18 -15.64 -0.82 0.86
C GLN A 18 -14.26 -1.03 1.50
N TYR A 19 -14.23 -1.35 2.78
CA TYR A 19 -13.04 -1.86 3.43
C TYR A 19 -12.64 -3.19 2.79
N SER A 20 -11.45 -3.24 2.22
CA SER A 20 -10.92 -4.39 1.47
C SER A 20 -9.54 -4.75 2.03
N GLY A 21 -9.53 -5.52 3.10
CA GLY A 21 -8.32 -5.99 3.76
C GLY A 21 -7.88 -7.34 3.20
N ARG A 22 -8.45 -8.41 3.73
CA ARG A 22 -8.09 -9.80 3.42
C ARG A 22 -8.88 -10.40 2.25
N ALA A 23 -10.01 -9.82 1.87
CA ALA A 23 -10.69 -10.20 0.64
C ALA A 23 -9.73 -10.08 -0.56
N ASN A 24 -9.88 -10.99 -1.53
CA ASN A 24 -8.91 -11.13 -2.60
C ASN A 24 -9.50 -10.91 -4.01
N PRO A 25 -10.21 -9.76 -4.27
CA PRO A 25 -10.66 -9.43 -5.60
C PRO A 25 -9.48 -9.12 -6.52
N GLY A 26 -9.62 -9.43 -7.80
CA GLY A 26 -8.71 -8.99 -8.86
C GLY A 26 -8.98 -7.53 -9.26
N LEU A 27 -8.19 -7.02 -10.20
CA LEU A 27 -8.36 -5.70 -10.77
C LEU A 27 -9.61 -5.63 -11.66
N THR A 28 -10.32 -4.50 -11.63
CA THR A 28 -11.31 -4.16 -12.65
C THR A 28 -10.63 -3.81 -13.97
N GLU A 29 -11.41 -3.64 -15.05
CA GLU A 29 -10.87 -3.15 -16.32
C GLU A 29 -10.16 -1.79 -16.17
N LEU A 30 -10.73 -0.88 -15.36
CA LEU A 30 -10.06 0.38 -15.01
C LEU A 30 -8.78 0.14 -14.21
N GLY A 31 -8.81 -0.77 -13.24
CA GLY A 31 -7.63 -1.13 -12.45
C GLY A 31 -6.49 -1.69 -13.31
N GLN A 32 -6.80 -2.48 -14.34
CA GLN A 32 -5.81 -2.95 -15.31
C GLN A 32 -5.20 -1.80 -16.11
N LYS A 33 -6.03 -0.85 -16.58
CA LYS A 33 -5.55 0.35 -17.28
C LYS A 33 -4.68 1.22 -16.36
N GLN A 34 -5.03 1.36 -15.09
CA GLN A 34 -4.23 2.05 -14.09
C GLN A 34 -2.87 1.36 -13.85
N ALA A 35 -2.86 0.03 -13.76
CA ALA A 35 -1.62 -0.73 -13.61
C ALA A 35 -0.69 -0.59 -14.83
N LEU A 36 -1.24 -0.59 -16.04
CA LEU A 36 -0.48 -0.34 -17.28
C LEU A 36 0.07 1.10 -17.34
N ALA A 37 -0.72 2.10 -16.92
CA ALA A 37 -0.26 3.48 -16.85
C ALA A 37 0.90 3.64 -15.84
N ALA A 38 0.81 2.98 -14.68
CA ALA A 38 1.91 2.95 -13.72
C ALA A 38 3.15 2.24 -14.30
N ALA A 39 2.98 1.15 -15.04
CA ALA A 39 4.07 0.46 -15.73
C ALA A 39 4.78 1.38 -16.74
N GLN A 40 4.02 2.16 -17.51
CA GLN A 40 4.55 3.15 -18.45
C GLN A 40 5.32 4.27 -17.73
N ALA A 41 4.77 4.80 -16.64
CA ALA A 41 5.41 5.84 -15.82
C ALA A 41 6.72 5.36 -15.17
N LEU A 42 6.86 4.06 -14.99
CA LEU A 42 8.05 3.43 -14.42
C LEU A 42 8.94 2.78 -15.50
N ALA A 43 8.67 2.98 -16.79
CA ALA A 43 9.40 2.31 -17.87
C ALA A 43 10.92 2.57 -17.82
N ASP A 44 11.30 3.81 -17.55
CA ASP A 44 12.71 4.24 -17.47
C ASP A 44 13.28 4.17 -16.05
N ALA A 45 12.50 3.67 -15.09
CA ALA A 45 12.98 3.52 -13.72
C ALA A 45 13.78 2.23 -13.57
N ASP A 46 15.01 2.36 -13.08
CA ASP A 46 15.84 1.23 -12.68
C ASP A 46 15.46 0.81 -11.26
N PHE A 47 15.07 -0.45 -11.11
CA PHE A 47 14.93 -1.09 -9.82
C PHE A 47 15.47 -2.53 -9.88
N ASP A 48 16.09 -2.94 -8.78
CA ASP A 48 16.81 -4.21 -8.66
C ASP A 48 15.90 -5.38 -8.28
N ALA A 49 14.70 -5.08 -7.75
CA ALA A 49 13.74 -6.07 -7.31
C ALA A 49 12.30 -5.52 -7.35
N ILE A 50 11.35 -6.44 -7.53
CA ILE A 50 9.91 -6.19 -7.38
C ILE A 50 9.39 -7.09 -6.28
N VAL A 51 8.87 -6.51 -5.21
CA VAL A 51 8.18 -7.23 -4.15
C VAL A 51 6.72 -6.77 -4.07
N CYS A 52 5.79 -7.68 -3.77
CA CYS A 52 4.39 -7.31 -3.66
C CYS A 52 3.68 -8.02 -2.51
N SER A 53 2.55 -7.46 -2.08
CA SER A 53 1.59 -8.15 -1.22
C SER A 53 1.11 -9.46 -1.88
N PRO A 54 0.84 -10.52 -1.11
CA PRO A 54 0.33 -11.78 -1.66
C PRO A 54 -1.09 -11.69 -2.22
N LEU A 55 -1.79 -10.56 -2.06
CA LEU A 55 -3.15 -10.40 -2.57
C LEU A 55 -3.17 -10.14 -4.08
N ARG A 56 -4.13 -10.79 -4.75
CA ARG A 56 -4.25 -10.84 -6.21
C ARG A 56 -4.17 -9.46 -6.87
N ARG A 57 -4.84 -8.44 -6.35
CA ARG A 57 -4.80 -7.07 -6.87
C ARG A 57 -3.38 -6.47 -6.92
N CYS A 58 -2.53 -6.82 -5.95
CA CYS A 58 -1.13 -6.38 -5.95
C CYS A 58 -0.27 -7.20 -6.89
N GLN A 59 -0.50 -8.51 -6.97
CA GLN A 59 0.19 -9.40 -7.91
C GLN A 59 -0.10 -9.00 -9.36
N GLU A 60 -1.37 -8.74 -9.72
CA GLU A 60 -1.76 -8.29 -11.06
C GLU A 60 -1.16 -6.92 -11.39
N THR A 61 -1.12 -5.98 -10.42
CA THR A 61 -0.47 -4.67 -10.61
C THR A 61 1.05 -4.83 -10.78
N ALA A 62 1.70 -5.66 -9.97
CA ALA A 62 3.14 -5.92 -10.05
C ALA A 62 3.51 -6.62 -11.37
N ALA A 63 2.70 -7.57 -11.82
CA ALA A 63 2.89 -8.27 -13.09
C ALA A 63 2.85 -7.31 -14.30
N ALA A 64 1.97 -6.29 -14.27
CA ALA A 64 1.93 -5.28 -15.32
C ALA A 64 3.24 -4.48 -15.40
N VAL A 65 3.85 -4.14 -14.25
CA VAL A 65 5.14 -3.41 -14.20
C VAL A 65 6.31 -4.32 -14.56
N ALA A 66 6.25 -5.60 -14.18
CA ALA A 66 7.30 -6.58 -14.48
C ALA A 66 7.33 -7.01 -15.95
N ASN A 67 6.23 -6.81 -16.68
CA ASN A 67 6.11 -7.23 -18.07
C ASN A 67 7.21 -6.60 -18.96
N GLY A 68 7.97 -7.45 -19.64
CA GLY A 68 9.12 -7.04 -20.48
C GLY A 68 10.42 -6.74 -19.71
N ARG A 69 10.47 -7.00 -18.40
CA ARG A 69 11.66 -6.89 -17.56
C ARG A 69 12.17 -8.28 -17.16
N ASP A 70 13.48 -8.42 -17.01
CA ASP A 70 14.10 -9.64 -16.47
C ASP A 70 14.18 -9.57 -14.94
N ILE A 71 13.02 -9.40 -14.30
CA ILE A 71 12.88 -9.30 -12.85
C ILE A 71 11.69 -10.16 -12.41
N GLU A 72 11.94 -11.09 -11.50
CA GLU A 72 10.89 -11.90 -10.88
C GLU A 72 10.14 -11.11 -9.82
N VAL A 73 8.81 -11.31 -9.75
CA VAL A 73 7.95 -10.70 -8.71
C VAL A 73 7.90 -11.63 -7.51
N GLU A 74 8.40 -11.15 -6.37
CA GLU A 74 8.36 -11.87 -5.09
C GLU A 74 7.17 -11.43 -4.24
N THR A 75 6.44 -12.38 -3.64
CA THR A 75 5.39 -12.06 -2.66
C THR A 75 5.96 -11.99 -1.25
N VAL A 76 5.55 -10.97 -0.50
CA VAL A 76 6.00 -10.71 0.88
C VAL A 76 4.79 -10.49 1.77
N ASP A 77 4.54 -11.41 2.70
CA ASP A 77 3.35 -11.43 3.56
C ASP A 77 3.23 -10.17 4.44
N GLY A 78 4.33 -9.61 4.88
CA GLY A 78 4.34 -8.40 5.69
C GLY A 78 3.83 -7.15 4.97
N LEU A 79 3.63 -7.21 3.64
CA LEU A 79 3.08 -6.13 2.81
C LEU A 79 1.55 -6.22 2.63
N ILE A 80 0.89 -7.22 3.20
CA ILE A 80 -0.57 -7.39 3.11
C ILE A 80 -1.31 -6.22 3.76
N GLU A 81 -2.55 -5.93 3.31
CA GLU A 81 -3.38 -4.85 3.88
C GLU A 81 -3.77 -5.13 5.35
N VAL A 82 -4.32 -4.14 6.03
CA VAL A 82 -4.90 -4.31 7.35
C VAL A 82 -6.03 -5.34 7.31
N ASP A 83 -6.11 -6.17 8.35
CA ASP A 83 -7.27 -7.02 8.55
C ASP A 83 -8.41 -6.18 9.13
N PHE A 84 -9.45 -5.93 8.34
CA PHE A 84 -10.62 -5.18 8.79
C PHE A 84 -11.61 -6.03 9.60
N GLY A 85 -11.36 -7.34 9.74
CA GLY A 85 -12.22 -8.23 10.53
C GLY A 85 -13.68 -8.13 10.12
N ALA A 86 -14.56 -7.84 11.07
CA ALA A 86 -16.00 -7.76 10.84
C ALA A 86 -16.45 -6.56 9.98
N TRP A 87 -15.55 -5.63 9.67
CA TRP A 87 -15.82 -4.52 8.72
C TRP A 87 -15.43 -4.83 7.29
N GLU A 88 -14.80 -5.98 7.02
CA GLU A 88 -14.49 -6.42 5.66
C GLU A 88 -15.73 -6.37 4.76
N GLY A 89 -15.62 -5.76 3.59
CA GLY A 89 -16.72 -5.61 2.62
C GLY A 89 -17.75 -4.52 2.94
N LYS A 90 -17.62 -3.82 4.06
CA LYS A 90 -18.49 -2.71 4.43
C LYS A 90 -17.93 -1.38 3.99
N THR A 91 -18.80 -0.45 3.67
CA THR A 91 -18.43 0.97 3.56
C THR A 91 -18.17 1.55 4.95
N ALA A 92 -17.51 2.71 5.01
CA ALA A 92 -17.31 3.41 6.29
C ALA A 92 -18.63 3.71 7.02
N ALA A 93 -19.69 4.07 6.26
CA ALA A 93 -21.02 4.33 6.83
C ALA A 93 -21.64 3.07 7.44
N GLU A 94 -21.54 1.92 6.77
CA GLU A 94 -22.05 0.63 7.26
C GLU A 94 -21.24 0.12 8.47
N ALA A 95 -19.91 0.33 8.48
CA ALA A 95 -19.09 0.00 9.63
C ALA A 95 -19.44 0.88 10.83
N HIS A 96 -19.64 2.18 10.62
CA HIS A 96 -20.08 3.10 11.67
C HIS A 96 -21.49 2.76 12.19
N GLN A 97 -22.42 2.41 11.30
CA GLN A 97 -23.77 1.99 11.71
C GLN A 97 -23.74 0.72 12.57
N ARG A 98 -22.83 -0.20 12.26
CA ARG A 98 -22.67 -1.46 12.99
C ARG A 98 -22.05 -1.26 14.37
N ASP A 99 -20.96 -0.51 14.45
CA ASP A 99 -20.13 -0.33 15.65
C ASP A 99 -19.78 1.17 15.82
N PRO A 100 -20.74 2.05 16.15
CA PRO A 100 -20.54 3.51 16.04
C PRO A 100 -19.42 4.03 16.93
N GLU A 101 -19.36 3.64 18.20
CA GLU A 101 -18.34 4.09 19.15
C GLU A 101 -16.95 3.56 18.76
N LEU A 102 -16.84 2.28 18.45
CA LEU A 102 -15.57 1.64 18.09
C LEU A 102 -15.03 2.19 16.76
N HIS A 103 -15.91 2.41 15.77
CA HIS A 103 -15.49 2.95 14.47
C HIS A 103 -15.00 4.40 14.60
N GLU A 104 -15.66 5.22 15.42
CA GLU A 104 -15.21 6.59 15.72
C GLU A 104 -13.86 6.58 16.42
N GLU A 105 -13.69 5.74 17.44
CA GLU A 105 -12.40 5.59 18.13
C GLU A 105 -11.29 5.12 17.20
N TRP A 106 -11.56 4.13 16.34
CA TRP A 106 -10.61 3.63 15.34
C TRP A 106 -10.15 4.69 14.34
N LEU A 107 -11.03 5.62 13.96
CA LEU A 107 -10.68 6.73 13.05
C LEU A 107 -9.66 7.71 13.68
N HIS A 108 -9.62 7.81 15.00
CA HIS A 108 -8.80 8.78 15.73
C HIS A 108 -7.63 8.15 16.48
N ASP A 109 -7.69 6.87 16.82
CA ASP A 109 -6.64 6.13 17.52
C ASP A 109 -6.14 4.92 16.73
N ALA A 110 -4.93 5.02 16.22
CA ALA A 110 -4.29 3.96 15.46
C ALA A 110 -4.00 2.67 16.29
N SER A 111 -4.14 2.71 17.62
CA SER A 111 -3.97 1.54 18.50
C SER A 111 -5.22 0.68 18.59
N VAL A 112 -6.38 1.25 18.26
CA VAL A 112 -7.67 0.55 18.25
C VAL A 112 -7.73 -0.43 17.10
N ALA A 113 -8.14 -1.67 17.35
CA ALA A 113 -8.27 -2.70 16.33
C ALA A 113 -9.68 -2.75 15.75
N CYS A 114 -9.77 -3.10 14.47
CA CYS A 114 -11.04 -3.50 13.87
C CYS A 114 -11.61 -4.74 14.60
N PRO A 115 -12.94 -4.93 14.67
CA PRO A 115 -13.54 -6.07 15.39
C PRO A 115 -13.07 -7.41 14.81
N GLY A 116 -12.26 -8.14 15.56
CA GLY A 116 -11.63 -9.39 15.10
C GLY A 116 -10.52 -9.23 14.07
N GLY A 117 -10.00 -8.02 13.90
CA GLY A 117 -8.94 -7.69 12.93
C GLY A 117 -7.71 -7.01 13.55
N GLU A 118 -7.03 -6.19 12.76
CA GLU A 118 -5.81 -5.48 13.15
C GLU A 118 -6.08 -4.01 13.52
N SER A 119 -5.18 -3.44 14.32
CA SER A 119 -5.03 -1.98 14.46
C SER A 119 -4.00 -1.46 13.45
N LEU A 120 -4.08 -0.17 13.10
CA LEU A 120 -3.09 0.47 12.25
C LEU A 120 -1.68 0.46 12.86
N GLN A 121 -1.59 0.45 14.18
CA GLN A 121 -0.33 0.26 14.89
C GLN A 121 0.26 -1.15 14.71
N ALA A 122 -0.58 -2.19 14.68
CA ALA A 122 -0.14 -3.56 14.39
C ALA A 122 0.39 -3.67 12.96
N VAL A 123 -0.33 -3.09 11.98
CA VAL A 123 0.14 -2.98 10.60
C VAL A 123 1.50 -2.29 10.53
N ASN A 124 1.65 -1.14 11.19
CA ASN A 124 2.93 -0.41 11.18
C ASN A 124 4.08 -1.23 11.79
N ARG A 125 3.83 -2.04 12.82
CA ARG A 125 4.88 -2.90 13.42
C ARG A 125 5.36 -3.96 12.42
N ARG A 126 4.44 -4.72 11.78
CA ARG A 126 4.84 -5.75 10.79
C ARG A 126 5.49 -5.14 9.54
N VAL A 127 4.97 -4.02 9.05
CA VAL A 127 5.57 -3.31 7.91
C VAL A 127 6.96 -2.79 8.26
N ARG A 128 7.19 -2.33 9.49
CA ARG A 128 8.54 -1.91 9.94
C ARG A 128 9.53 -3.08 9.92
N THR A 129 9.12 -4.25 10.38
CA THR A 129 9.97 -5.46 10.32
C THR A 129 10.30 -5.79 8.88
N THR A 130 9.29 -5.91 8.03
CA THR A 130 9.45 -6.19 6.60
C THR A 130 10.32 -5.17 5.89
N ARG A 131 10.09 -3.86 6.14
CA ARG A 131 10.93 -2.80 5.55
C ARG A 131 12.40 -2.94 5.94
N LYS A 132 12.70 -3.25 7.22
CA LYS A 132 14.08 -3.45 7.68
C LYS A 132 14.73 -4.64 6.99
N GLU A 133 14.03 -5.78 6.90
CA GLU A 133 14.50 -6.97 6.21
C GLU A 133 14.80 -6.68 4.72
N LEU A 134 13.89 -5.98 4.03
CA LEU A 134 14.10 -5.55 2.65
C LEU A 134 15.25 -4.54 2.53
N GLN A 135 15.38 -3.61 3.49
CA GLN A 135 16.46 -2.63 3.50
C GLN A 135 17.84 -3.29 3.66
N GLU A 136 17.95 -4.28 4.52
CA GLU A 136 19.18 -5.04 4.72
C GLU A 136 19.52 -5.89 3.49
N ARG A 137 18.54 -6.64 2.97
CA ARG A 137 18.68 -7.50 1.80
C ARG A 137 19.05 -6.75 0.52
N PHE A 138 18.51 -5.55 0.35
CA PHE A 138 18.70 -4.71 -0.83
C PHE A 138 19.48 -3.42 -0.50
N ALA A 139 20.50 -3.53 0.36
CA ALA A 139 21.32 -2.37 0.73
C ALA A 139 21.91 -1.67 -0.50
N GLY A 140 21.74 -0.35 -0.58
CA GLY A 140 22.21 0.48 -1.70
C GLY A 140 21.40 0.37 -3.01
N LYS A 141 20.36 -0.47 -3.03
CA LYS A 141 19.53 -0.77 -4.21
C LYS A 141 18.19 -0.03 -4.20
N THR A 142 17.50 -0.12 -5.33
CA THR A 142 16.13 0.37 -5.50
C THR A 142 15.15 -0.81 -5.60
N VAL A 143 14.08 -0.80 -4.80
CA VAL A 143 13.07 -1.86 -4.75
C VAL A 143 11.70 -1.27 -5.07
N LEU A 144 10.99 -1.86 -6.05
CA LEU A 144 9.58 -1.58 -6.25
C LEU A 144 8.75 -2.42 -5.25
N VAL A 145 7.90 -1.76 -4.49
CA VAL A 145 6.97 -2.37 -3.52
C VAL A 145 5.54 -2.13 -3.98
N VAL A 146 4.83 -3.17 -4.37
CA VAL A 146 3.41 -3.06 -4.75
C VAL A 146 2.54 -3.53 -3.58
N SER A 147 1.76 -2.61 -3.03
CA SER A 147 1.02 -2.87 -1.80
C SER A 147 -0.28 -2.06 -1.72
N HIS A 148 -0.73 -1.77 -0.52
CA HIS A 148 -2.04 -1.20 -0.20
C HIS A 148 -1.89 0.12 0.57
N VAL A 149 -3.03 0.73 0.92
CA VAL A 149 -3.08 2.04 1.57
C VAL A 149 -2.28 2.04 2.88
N ASN A 150 -2.58 1.15 3.82
CA ASN A 150 -2.03 1.25 5.16
C ASN A 150 -0.55 0.80 5.25
N PRO A 151 -0.10 -0.26 4.54
CA PRO A 151 1.32 -0.55 4.44
C PRO A 151 2.13 0.60 3.81
N ILE A 152 1.65 1.20 2.72
CA ILE A 152 2.36 2.33 2.08
C ILE A 152 2.40 3.54 3.02
N LYS A 153 1.28 3.90 3.67
CA LYS A 153 1.27 4.94 4.71
C LYS A 153 2.24 4.64 5.85
N SER A 154 2.45 3.36 6.19
CA SER A 154 3.44 2.95 7.19
C SER A 154 4.88 3.25 6.75
N PHE A 155 5.23 3.00 5.48
CA PHE A 155 6.55 3.40 4.94
C PHE A 155 6.74 4.92 5.02
N ILE A 156 5.74 5.69 4.57
CA ILE A 156 5.79 7.17 4.60
C ILE A 156 5.93 7.67 6.04
N ARG A 157 5.10 7.16 6.96
CA ARG A 157 5.16 7.52 8.38
C ARG A 157 6.54 7.26 8.97
N GLN A 158 7.13 6.11 8.67
CA GLN A 158 8.46 5.74 9.16
C GLN A 158 9.56 6.64 8.56
N ALA A 159 9.44 6.98 7.27
CA ALA A 159 10.38 7.87 6.61
C ALA A 159 10.30 9.32 7.11
N LEU A 160 9.15 9.75 7.60
CA LEU A 160 8.93 11.06 8.22
C LEU A 160 9.26 11.10 9.72
N ASP A 161 9.58 9.94 10.33
CA ASP A 161 9.67 9.77 11.79
C ASP A 161 8.44 10.33 12.54
N ALA A 162 7.25 10.14 11.94
CA ALA A 162 6.01 10.78 12.39
C ALA A 162 5.21 9.88 13.34
N GLY A 163 4.36 10.52 14.15
CA GLY A 163 3.49 9.86 15.11
C GLY A 163 2.32 9.08 14.46
N PRO A 164 1.54 8.33 15.26
CA PRO A 164 0.44 7.49 14.76
C PRO A 164 -0.68 8.27 14.04
N ALA A 165 -0.93 9.52 14.42
CA ALA A 165 -1.94 10.37 13.79
C ALA A 165 -1.72 10.58 12.28
N THR A 166 -0.50 10.39 11.78
CA THR A 166 -0.17 10.50 10.36
C THR A 166 -1.07 9.65 9.46
N PHE A 167 -1.55 8.49 9.92
CA PHE A 167 -2.45 7.64 9.13
C PHE A 167 -3.73 8.36 8.69
N GLY A 168 -4.32 9.19 9.55
CA GLY A 168 -5.53 9.96 9.25
C GLY A 168 -5.29 11.18 8.34
N HIS A 169 -4.04 11.63 8.21
CA HIS A 169 -3.69 12.84 7.46
C HIS A 169 -3.09 12.59 6.08
N LEU A 170 -2.91 11.33 5.70
CA LEU A 170 -2.41 10.94 4.39
C LEU A 170 -3.53 10.38 3.53
N PHE A 171 -3.74 10.92 2.34
CA PHE A 171 -4.60 10.34 1.32
C PHE A 171 -3.73 9.68 0.25
N LEU A 172 -4.11 8.48 -0.20
CA LEU A 172 -3.38 7.72 -1.20
C LEU A 172 -4.35 7.20 -2.28
N ASP A 173 -4.18 7.66 -3.51
CA ASP A 173 -4.97 7.23 -4.66
C ASP A 173 -4.65 5.79 -5.08
N LEU A 174 -5.58 5.16 -5.82
CA LEU A 174 -5.33 3.90 -6.52
C LEU A 174 -4.21 4.08 -7.56
N ALA A 175 -3.36 3.10 -7.69
CA ALA A 175 -2.19 3.10 -8.57
C ALA A 175 -1.24 4.31 -8.42
N ALA A 176 -1.34 5.06 -7.31
CA ALA A 176 -0.42 6.15 -7.01
C ALA A 176 0.99 5.65 -6.70
N ILE A 177 1.98 6.43 -7.10
CA ILE A 177 3.39 6.17 -6.88
C ILE A 177 3.91 7.09 -5.78
N SER A 178 4.65 6.53 -4.82
CA SER A 178 5.39 7.29 -3.80
C SER A 178 6.84 6.83 -3.79
N ARG A 179 7.76 7.67 -3.30
CA ARG A 179 9.19 7.36 -3.26
C ARG A 179 9.78 7.74 -1.92
N VAL A 180 10.44 6.78 -1.29
CA VAL A 180 11.13 6.97 0.00
C VAL A 180 12.52 6.35 -0.05
N GLU A 181 13.40 6.83 0.78
CA GLU A 181 14.74 6.29 0.96
C GLU A 181 15.05 6.10 2.43
N PHE A 182 15.72 4.99 2.75
CA PHE A 182 16.22 4.68 4.09
C PHE A 182 17.69 4.32 4.02
N TRP A 183 18.48 4.88 4.95
CA TRP A 183 19.89 4.56 5.16
C TRP A 183 20.19 4.43 6.65
N GLU A 184 21.42 4.14 6.99
CA GLU A 184 21.84 4.09 8.39
C GLU A 184 21.72 5.50 9.01
N GLY A 185 20.90 5.61 10.05
CA GLY A 185 20.68 6.86 10.79
C GLY A 185 19.71 7.85 10.14
N GLY A 186 19.07 7.54 8.98
CA GLY A 186 18.14 8.49 8.37
C GLY A 186 17.20 7.94 7.32
N SER A 187 16.31 8.82 6.88
CA SER A 187 15.33 8.52 5.84
C SER A 187 14.83 9.80 5.18
N MET A 188 14.23 9.68 4.00
CA MET A 188 13.67 10.81 3.24
C MET A 188 12.44 10.38 2.45
N VAL A 189 11.46 11.25 2.35
CA VAL A 189 10.34 11.14 1.40
C VAL A 189 10.65 12.02 0.19
N HIS A 190 10.87 11.42 -0.97
CA HIS A 190 11.14 12.12 -2.23
C HIS A 190 9.87 12.51 -2.97
N GLY A 191 8.76 11.80 -2.73
CA GLY A 191 7.46 12.08 -3.32
C GLY A 191 6.38 11.21 -2.69
N PHE A 192 5.16 11.74 -2.63
CA PHE A 192 4.01 11.05 -2.09
C PHE A 192 2.80 11.26 -2.98
N ASN A 193 2.05 10.17 -3.25
CA ASN A 193 0.78 10.17 -3.98
C ASN A 193 0.89 10.81 -5.38
N ASP A 194 1.95 10.50 -6.13
CA ASP A 194 2.07 10.93 -7.52
C ASP A 194 1.07 10.16 -8.40
N VAL A 195 0.21 10.90 -9.08
CA VAL A 195 -0.87 10.41 -9.95
C VAL A 195 -0.82 11.02 -11.36
N GLY A 196 0.28 11.66 -11.72
CA GLY A 196 0.46 12.33 -13.00
C GLY A 196 0.22 11.41 -14.21
N HIS A 197 0.53 10.12 -14.06
CA HIS A 197 0.31 9.08 -15.07
C HIS A 197 -1.14 8.61 -15.20
N LEU A 198 -2.03 9.01 -14.29
CA LEU A 198 -3.43 8.56 -14.24
C LEU A 198 -4.40 9.57 -14.88
N ALA A 199 -3.94 10.46 -15.74
CA ALA A 199 -4.82 11.41 -16.44
C ALA A 199 -5.92 10.67 -17.21
N GLY A 200 -7.19 10.94 -16.86
CA GLY A 200 -8.36 10.26 -17.44
C GLY A 200 -8.66 8.86 -16.89
N LEU A 201 -7.90 8.37 -15.90
CA LEU A 201 -8.06 7.04 -15.29
C LEU A 201 -8.39 7.10 -13.77
N ARG A 202 -8.94 8.22 -13.28
CA ARG A 202 -9.29 8.43 -11.86
C ARG A 202 -10.79 8.37 -11.65
#